data_edb8b60b277a725399a91042274975c9
#
_entry.id   edb8b60b277a725399a91042274975c9
#
_cell.length_a   1.000
_cell.length_b   1.000
_cell.length_c   1.000
_cell.angle_alpha   90.00
_cell.angle_beta   90.00
_cell.angle_gamma   90.00
#
_symmetry.space_group_name_H-M   'P 1'
#
loop_
_entity.id
_entity.type
_entity.pdbx_description
1 polymer ?
#
loop_
_entity_poly.entity_id
_entity_poly.type
_entity_poly.pdbx_seq_one_letter_code
_entity_poly.pdbx_strand_id
1 'polypeptide(L)'
;STTTTTTTTSTTTTTTTTSTTTTMAPPPGAADCIAAMPLATRVGQVLMPVVDQGGLLEVADLAGRGLIAGAVVVEPVDGGLGDAIASVQAVSATGSLVMAVDEEGGTVQRLDSLLGQMPSARQMAGHPIGDVRIAARQRAEAMAGLGFTMNLAPVVDVGAGPGIGSRSFSEDPVVVAAFGSAVAYGVLDAGLTPVAKHFPGHGRASADSHEELPVTPPFEDLEAVDLVPWRYMPPGTAVMVGHLSVPGLTDGVSTSLSHEAVTGLLRREMGFDGLVISDDLAMGAVAGGMDIPQAAVLSLRAGVDLLIVGPSDGVAGVAWELVMALEDGRLSPGRVNEAVERVLAQRGVDPCGFEWE
;
A
#
# COMPACT_ATOMS: atom_id res chain seq x y z
N SER A 1 -35.69 -36.04 92.43
CA SER A 1 -35.82 -36.02 90.94
C SER A 1 -34.55 -35.45 90.43
N THR A 2 -33.76 -36.35 89.79
CA THR A 2 -32.49 -35.98 89.16
C THR A 2 -32.75 -35.82 87.65
N THR A 3 -32.50 -34.63 87.12
CA THR A 3 -32.67 -34.32 85.73
C THR A 3 -31.31 -34.46 85.03
N THR A 4 -31.17 -35.42 84.12
CA THR A 4 -29.97 -35.66 83.34
C THR A 4 -30.09 -34.85 82.04
N THR A 5 -29.19 -33.86 81.83
CA THR A 5 -29.12 -33.11 80.59
C THR A 5 -28.12 -33.78 79.66
N THR A 6 -28.59 -34.27 78.50
CA THR A 6 -27.73 -34.86 77.41
C THR A 6 -27.34 -33.75 76.44
N THR A 7 -26.05 -33.45 76.33
CA THR A 7 -25.51 -32.49 75.36
C THR A 7 -25.13 -33.23 74.08
N THR A 8 -25.79 -32.92 72.98
CA THR A 8 -25.48 -33.45 71.64
C THR A 8 -24.50 -32.49 70.94
N THR A 9 -23.28 -32.95 70.66
CA THR A 9 -22.28 -32.21 69.90
C THR A 9 -22.45 -32.49 68.43
N SER A 10 -22.87 -31.49 67.64
CA SER A 10 -22.93 -31.61 66.18
C SER A 10 -21.59 -31.20 65.57
N THR A 11 -20.92 -32.13 64.89
CA THR A 11 -19.69 -31.87 64.10
C THR A 11 -20.07 -31.43 62.71
N THR A 12 -19.83 -30.16 62.39
CA THR A 12 -20.04 -29.61 61.04
C THR A 12 -18.76 -29.84 60.20
N THR A 13 -18.82 -30.70 59.20
CA THR A 13 -17.73 -30.93 58.22
C THR A 13 -17.83 -29.86 57.14
N THR A 14 -16.90 -28.91 57.11
CA THR A 14 -16.81 -27.89 56.07
C THR A 14 -16.01 -28.48 54.91
N THR A 15 -16.72 -28.78 53.78
CA THR A 15 -16.08 -29.20 52.53
C THR A 15 -15.62 -27.93 51.77
N THR A 16 -14.31 -27.67 51.73
CA THR A 16 -13.75 -26.58 50.90
C THR A 16 -13.65 -27.01 49.48
N THR A 17 -14.55 -26.51 48.62
CA THR A 17 -14.49 -26.75 47.18
C THR A 17 -13.49 -25.71 46.59
N THR A 18 -12.32 -26.14 46.18
CA THR A 18 -11.36 -25.29 45.48
C THR A 18 -11.80 -25.15 44.01
N SER A 19 -12.47 -24.05 43.67
CA SER A 19 -12.77 -23.72 42.27
C SER A 19 -11.49 -23.26 41.59
N THR A 20 -10.95 -24.08 40.73
CA THR A 20 -9.85 -23.68 39.82
C THR A 20 -10.47 -22.83 38.72
N THR A 21 -10.39 -21.51 38.86
CA THR A 21 -10.74 -20.56 37.79
C THR A 21 -9.62 -20.67 36.74
N THR A 22 -9.89 -21.39 35.66
CA THR A 22 -9.01 -21.35 34.47
C THR A 22 -9.18 -19.97 33.87
N THR A 23 -8.24 -19.09 34.13
CA THR A 23 -8.18 -17.78 33.47
C THR A 23 -7.84 -18.06 32.01
N MET A 24 -8.81 -17.91 31.10
CA MET A 24 -8.54 -17.92 29.67
C MET A 24 -7.55 -16.80 29.38
N ALA A 25 -6.50 -17.10 28.59
CA ALA A 25 -5.62 -16.07 28.08
C ALA A 25 -6.44 -15.05 27.28
N PRO A 26 -6.12 -13.76 27.31
CA PRO A 26 -6.76 -12.80 26.44
C PRO A 26 -6.60 -13.24 24.96
N PRO A 27 -7.55 -12.91 24.07
CA PRO A 27 -7.42 -13.22 22.67
C PRO A 27 -6.11 -12.61 22.12
N PRO A 28 -5.43 -13.25 21.15
CA PRO A 28 -4.21 -12.72 20.57
C PRO A 28 -4.47 -11.35 19.92
N GLY A 29 -3.51 -10.44 20.02
CA GLY A 29 -3.56 -9.17 19.31
C GLY A 29 -3.20 -9.34 17.83
N ALA A 30 -3.49 -8.33 16.99
CA ALA A 30 -3.19 -8.35 15.55
C ALA A 30 -1.71 -8.72 15.28
N ALA A 31 -0.78 -8.17 16.04
CA ALA A 31 0.65 -8.45 15.90
C ALA A 31 1.00 -9.94 16.15
N ASP A 32 0.34 -10.59 17.12
CA ASP A 32 0.54 -12.01 17.41
C ASP A 32 0.00 -12.89 16.29
N CYS A 33 -1.16 -12.53 15.73
CA CYS A 33 -1.77 -13.25 14.60
C CYS A 33 -0.91 -13.11 13.33
N ILE A 34 -0.37 -11.93 13.05
CA ILE A 34 0.55 -11.71 11.93
C ILE A 34 1.84 -12.51 12.13
N ALA A 35 2.40 -12.54 13.34
CA ALA A 35 3.60 -13.31 13.64
C ALA A 35 3.39 -14.82 13.50
N ALA A 36 2.16 -15.31 13.69
CA ALA A 36 1.77 -16.71 13.53
C ALA A 36 1.56 -17.13 12.06
N MET A 37 1.45 -16.17 11.11
CA MET A 37 1.34 -16.49 9.68
C MET A 37 2.54 -17.30 9.21
N PRO A 38 2.35 -18.32 8.32
CA PRO A 38 3.44 -18.97 7.61
C PRO A 38 4.34 -17.91 6.95
N LEU A 39 5.65 -18.08 7.03
CA LEU A 39 6.60 -17.04 6.61
C LEU A 39 6.40 -16.63 5.13
N ALA A 40 6.15 -17.60 4.25
CA ALA A 40 5.88 -17.34 2.83
C ALA A 40 4.59 -16.50 2.63
N THR A 41 3.53 -16.82 3.38
CA THR A 41 2.27 -16.04 3.34
C THR A 41 2.50 -14.64 3.87
N ARG A 42 3.22 -14.49 4.98
CA ARG A 42 3.50 -13.19 5.59
C ARG A 42 4.29 -12.27 4.65
N VAL A 43 5.34 -12.76 3.98
CA VAL A 43 6.07 -11.97 2.98
C VAL A 43 5.23 -11.72 1.72
N GLY A 44 4.35 -12.63 1.36
CA GLY A 44 3.39 -12.45 0.26
C GLY A 44 2.46 -11.24 0.48
N GLN A 45 2.11 -10.93 1.74
CA GLN A 45 1.22 -9.80 2.04
C GLN A 45 1.84 -8.42 1.78
N VAL A 46 3.09 -8.34 1.39
CA VAL A 46 3.76 -7.07 1.01
C VAL A 46 4.09 -7.02 -0.49
N LEU A 47 3.63 -7.98 -1.29
CA LEU A 47 3.95 -8.10 -2.72
C LEU A 47 2.73 -7.83 -3.61
N MET A 48 2.93 -7.04 -4.65
CA MET A 48 1.92 -6.69 -5.63
C MET A 48 2.55 -6.70 -7.03
N PRO A 49 2.36 -7.77 -7.84
CA PRO A 49 2.85 -7.83 -9.22
C PRO A 49 2.05 -6.92 -10.16
N VAL A 50 2.67 -6.59 -11.29
CA VAL A 50 2.06 -5.90 -12.43
C VAL A 50 1.65 -6.92 -13.48
N VAL A 51 0.39 -6.90 -13.89
CA VAL A 51 -0.15 -7.85 -14.89
C VAL A 51 -1.14 -7.16 -15.82
N ASP A 52 -1.25 -7.66 -17.04
CA ASP A 52 -2.41 -7.39 -17.89
C ASP A 52 -3.60 -8.28 -17.51
N GLN A 53 -4.74 -8.11 -18.17
CA GLN A 53 -5.92 -8.93 -17.90
C GLN A 53 -5.66 -10.43 -18.07
N GLY A 54 -4.80 -10.85 -19.03
CA GLY A 54 -4.42 -12.26 -19.25
C GLY A 54 -3.63 -12.83 -18.10
N GLY A 55 -2.75 -12.05 -17.49
CA GLY A 55 -1.95 -12.42 -16.32
C GLY A 55 -2.75 -12.60 -15.01
N LEU A 56 -4.02 -12.17 -14.95
CA LEU A 56 -4.87 -12.38 -13.78
C LEU A 56 -5.11 -13.87 -13.45
N LEU A 57 -4.97 -14.77 -14.41
CA LEU A 57 -5.03 -16.22 -14.15
C LEU A 57 -3.82 -16.71 -13.33
N GLU A 58 -2.62 -16.15 -13.57
CA GLU A 58 -1.42 -16.46 -12.79
C GLU A 58 -1.51 -15.86 -11.39
N VAL A 59 -2.03 -14.64 -11.30
CA VAL A 59 -2.32 -13.96 -10.03
C VAL A 59 -3.30 -14.77 -9.18
N ALA A 60 -4.29 -15.44 -9.77
CA ALA A 60 -5.24 -16.30 -9.06
C ALA A 60 -4.56 -17.47 -8.33
N ASP A 61 -3.55 -18.13 -8.93
CA ASP A 61 -2.78 -19.18 -8.25
C ASP A 61 -2.00 -18.61 -7.05
N LEU A 62 -1.28 -17.50 -7.25
CA LEU A 62 -0.55 -16.82 -6.18
C LEU A 62 -1.48 -16.37 -5.04
N ALA A 63 -2.65 -15.82 -5.37
CA ALA A 63 -3.67 -15.39 -4.42
C ALA A 63 -4.25 -16.57 -3.63
N GLY A 64 -4.55 -17.69 -4.30
CA GLY A 64 -5.05 -18.92 -3.66
C GLY A 64 -4.07 -19.57 -2.70
N ARG A 65 -2.78 -19.25 -2.86
CA ARG A 65 -1.69 -19.70 -1.96
C ARG A 65 -1.30 -18.66 -0.92
N GLY A 66 -1.93 -17.49 -0.92
CA GLY A 66 -1.64 -16.38 0.00
C GLY A 66 -0.28 -15.72 -0.24
N LEU A 67 0.27 -15.78 -1.45
CA LEU A 67 1.63 -15.33 -1.79
C LEU A 67 1.70 -13.89 -2.32
N ILE A 68 0.58 -13.19 -2.39
CA ILE A 68 0.49 -11.78 -2.81
C ILE A 68 -0.57 -11.03 -1.98
N ALA A 69 -0.40 -9.72 -1.89
CA ALA A 69 -1.38 -8.80 -1.29
C ALA A 69 -2.42 -8.32 -2.32
N GLY A 70 -2.09 -8.36 -3.59
CA GLY A 70 -2.90 -7.83 -4.68
C GLY A 70 -2.17 -7.81 -6.00
N ALA A 71 -2.67 -7.05 -6.98
CA ALA A 71 -2.05 -6.83 -8.27
C ALA A 71 -2.31 -5.42 -8.80
N VAL A 72 -1.38 -4.89 -9.58
CA VAL A 72 -1.57 -3.71 -10.44
C VAL A 72 -1.97 -4.21 -11.82
N VAL A 73 -3.13 -3.75 -12.32
CA VAL A 73 -3.63 -4.13 -13.64
C VAL A 73 -3.23 -3.07 -14.66
N VAL A 74 -2.61 -3.53 -15.75
CA VAL A 74 -2.24 -2.70 -16.90
C VAL A 74 -2.91 -3.17 -18.18
N GLU A 75 -2.82 -2.39 -19.23
CA GLU A 75 -3.32 -2.76 -20.56
C GLU A 75 -2.57 -3.98 -21.15
N PRO A 76 -3.20 -4.77 -22.04
CA PRO A 76 -4.55 -4.57 -22.59
C PRO A 76 -5.67 -5.10 -21.69
N VAL A 77 -6.83 -4.41 -21.71
CA VAL A 77 -8.05 -4.80 -20.99
C VAL A 77 -9.27 -4.79 -21.92
N ASP A 78 -10.25 -5.65 -21.63
CA ASP A 78 -11.53 -5.73 -22.35
C ASP A 78 -12.74 -5.92 -21.40
N GLY A 79 -13.94 -6.07 -21.95
CA GLY A 79 -15.17 -6.20 -21.19
C GLY A 79 -15.26 -7.39 -20.22
N GLY A 80 -14.33 -8.32 -20.25
CA GLY A 80 -14.21 -9.46 -19.32
C GLY A 80 -13.42 -9.14 -18.05
N LEU A 81 -12.84 -7.93 -17.92
CA LEU A 81 -11.97 -7.57 -16.82
C LEU A 81 -12.63 -7.73 -15.44
N GLY A 82 -13.87 -7.29 -15.29
CA GLY A 82 -14.59 -7.41 -14.01
C GLY A 82 -14.75 -8.87 -13.56
N ASP A 83 -15.08 -9.78 -14.46
CA ASP A 83 -15.21 -11.21 -14.16
C ASP A 83 -13.85 -11.83 -13.82
N ALA A 84 -12.77 -11.40 -14.49
CA ALA A 84 -11.41 -11.85 -14.20
C ALA A 84 -10.97 -11.41 -12.80
N ILE A 85 -11.17 -10.13 -12.42
CA ILE A 85 -10.89 -9.62 -11.08
C ILE A 85 -11.72 -10.37 -10.03
N ALA A 86 -13.02 -10.57 -10.25
CA ALA A 86 -13.89 -11.31 -9.34
C ALA A 86 -13.41 -12.75 -9.12
N SER A 87 -12.90 -13.40 -10.17
CA SER A 87 -12.34 -14.74 -10.09
C SER A 87 -11.08 -14.80 -9.22
N VAL A 88 -10.19 -13.82 -9.33
CA VAL A 88 -9.00 -13.70 -8.48
C VAL A 88 -9.39 -13.46 -7.02
N GLN A 89 -10.34 -12.56 -6.77
CA GLN A 89 -10.84 -12.27 -5.41
C GLN A 89 -11.46 -13.51 -4.76
N ALA A 90 -12.19 -14.31 -5.53
CA ALA A 90 -12.91 -15.49 -5.02
C ALA A 90 -11.99 -16.61 -4.52
N VAL A 91 -10.76 -16.70 -5.05
CA VAL A 91 -9.80 -17.76 -4.67
C VAL A 91 -8.78 -17.30 -3.63
N SER A 92 -8.78 -16.05 -3.23
CA SER A 92 -7.79 -15.51 -2.30
C SER A 92 -7.83 -16.21 -0.94
N ALA A 93 -6.68 -16.74 -0.50
CA ALA A 93 -6.52 -17.39 0.81
C ALA A 93 -6.43 -16.38 1.97
N THR A 94 -6.23 -15.09 1.68
CA THR A 94 -5.98 -14.04 2.69
C THR A 94 -7.03 -12.92 2.67
N GLY A 95 -8.25 -13.23 2.25
CA GLY A 95 -9.36 -12.29 2.16
C GLY A 95 -9.25 -11.33 0.97
N SER A 96 -9.87 -10.17 1.04
CA SER A 96 -9.90 -9.18 -0.05
C SER A 96 -8.49 -8.75 -0.46
N LEU A 97 -8.20 -8.79 -1.77
CA LEU A 97 -6.92 -8.34 -2.36
C LEU A 97 -6.98 -6.87 -2.77
N VAL A 98 -5.82 -6.22 -2.79
CA VAL A 98 -5.65 -4.94 -3.47
C VAL A 98 -5.70 -5.17 -4.97
N MET A 99 -6.68 -4.57 -5.64
CA MET A 99 -6.71 -4.50 -7.11
C MET A 99 -6.50 -3.05 -7.49
N ALA A 100 -5.32 -2.73 -7.99
CA ALA A 100 -4.87 -1.38 -8.27
C ALA A 100 -4.76 -1.12 -9.77
N VAL A 101 -4.90 0.13 -10.18
CA VAL A 101 -4.74 0.56 -11.58
C VAL A 101 -4.29 2.02 -11.64
N ASP A 102 -3.51 2.39 -12.67
CA ASP A 102 -3.19 3.78 -13.01
C ASP A 102 -4.31 4.41 -13.81
N GLU A 103 -5.18 5.15 -13.14
CA GLU A 103 -6.28 5.84 -13.79
C GLU A 103 -6.21 7.34 -13.44
N GLU A 104 -5.15 7.99 -13.97
CA GLU A 104 -4.84 9.41 -13.72
C GLU A 104 -5.67 10.36 -14.59
N GLY A 105 -5.99 9.91 -15.79
CA GLY A 105 -6.49 10.73 -16.89
C GLY A 105 -5.38 11.16 -17.87
N GLY A 106 -5.79 11.64 -19.05
CA GLY A 106 -4.86 12.03 -20.11
C GLY A 106 -4.08 10.87 -20.69
N THR A 107 -2.75 10.91 -20.60
CA THR A 107 -1.86 9.90 -21.18
C THR A 107 -1.70 8.64 -20.32
N VAL A 108 -2.07 8.69 -19.04
CA VAL A 108 -2.01 7.55 -18.13
C VAL A 108 -3.41 7.18 -17.70
N GLN A 109 -4.02 6.33 -18.51
CA GLN A 109 -5.38 5.81 -18.37
C GLN A 109 -5.43 4.38 -18.87
N ARG A 110 -5.56 3.40 -17.97
CA ARG A 110 -5.56 1.98 -18.34
C ARG A 110 -6.95 1.45 -18.68
N LEU A 111 -8.00 2.22 -18.35
CA LEU A 111 -9.40 1.81 -18.52
C LEU A 111 -10.14 2.64 -19.58
N ASP A 112 -9.45 3.38 -20.43
CA ASP A 112 -10.08 4.26 -21.43
C ASP A 112 -10.92 3.49 -22.45
N SER A 113 -10.51 2.28 -22.84
CA SER A 113 -11.25 1.37 -23.71
C SER A 113 -12.60 0.93 -23.12
N LEU A 114 -12.72 0.86 -21.79
CA LEU A 114 -13.94 0.44 -21.07
C LEU A 114 -14.77 1.61 -20.56
N LEU A 115 -14.10 2.64 -20.05
CA LEU A 115 -14.76 3.73 -19.32
C LEU A 115 -14.71 5.07 -20.07
N GLY A 116 -14.10 5.12 -21.26
CA GLY A 116 -13.89 6.35 -22.03
C GLY A 116 -12.75 7.20 -21.48
N GLN A 117 -12.38 8.25 -22.21
CA GLN A 117 -11.25 9.12 -21.86
C GLN A 117 -11.59 10.15 -20.79
N MET A 118 -10.62 10.44 -19.91
CA MET A 118 -10.62 11.56 -18.97
C MET A 118 -9.61 12.63 -19.38
N PRO A 119 -9.85 13.91 -19.05
CA PRO A 119 -8.83 14.95 -19.22
C PRO A 119 -7.57 14.65 -18.43
N SER A 120 -6.41 15.15 -18.90
CA SER A 120 -5.19 15.14 -18.11
C SER A 120 -5.31 16.04 -16.87
N ALA A 121 -4.45 15.83 -15.85
CA ALA A 121 -4.44 16.68 -14.66
C ALA A 121 -4.28 18.18 -15.02
N ARG A 122 -3.41 18.49 -15.98
CA ARG A 122 -3.23 19.86 -16.49
C ARG A 122 -4.51 20.45 -17.07
N GLN A 123 -5.30 19.67 -17.78
CA GLN A 123 -6.61 20.10 -18.31
C GLN A 123 -7.65 20.22 -17.19
N MET A 124 -7.67 19.28 -16.23
CA MET A 124 -8.56 19.31 -15.07
C MET A 124 -8.37 20.60 -14.25
N ALA A 125 -7.13 21.11 -14.12
CA ALA A 125 -6.85 22.35 -13.42
C ALA A 125 -7.51 23.60 -14.05
N GLY A 126 -8.01 23.50 -15.28
CA GLY A 126 -8.79 24.53 -15.95
C GLY A 126 -10.29 24.51 -15.64
N HIS A 127 -10.77 23.55 -14.86
CA HIS A 127 -12.18 23.41 -14.50
C HIS A 127 -12.46 23.79 -13.05
N PRO A 128 -13.72 24.05 -12.67
CA PRO A 128 -14.08 24.23 -11.27
C PRO A 128 -13.69 23.01 -10.43
N ILE A 129 -13.04 23.23 -9.30
CA ILE A 129 -12.48 22.15 -8.46
C ILE A 129 -13.54 21.16 -7.97
N GLY A 130 -14.77 21.64 -7.73
CA GLY A 130 -15.90 20.79 -7.36
C GLY A 130 -16.30 19.81 -8.47
N ASP A 131 -16.21 20.22 -9.73
CA ASP A 131 -16.50 19.38 -10.87
C ASP A 131 -15.43 18.30 -11.04
N VAL A 132 -14.17 18.62 -10.75
CA VAL A 132 -13.06 17.66 -10.76
C VAL A 132 -13.26 16.57 -9.69
N ARG A 133 -13.65 16.94 -8.47
CA ARG A 133 -14.00 15.95 -7.42
C ARG A 133 -15.16 15.04 -7.85
N ILE A 134 -16.21 15.61 -8.44
CA ILE A 134 -17.37 14.84 -8.92
C ILE A 134 -16.94 13.86 -10.03
N ALA A 135 -16.13 14.32 -11.01
CA ALA A 135 -15.64 13.47 -12.09
C ALA A 135 -14.74 12.34 -11.56
N ALA A 136 -13.84 12.64 -10.63
CA ALA A 136 -12.99 11.65 -9.97
C ALA A 136 -13.82 10.59 -9.22
N ARG A 137 -14.87 11.01 -8.50
CA ARG A 137 -15.80 10.10 -7.82
C ARG A 137 -16.51 9.18 -8.81
N GLN A 138 -17.08 9.74 -9.88
CA GLN A 138 -17.80 8.95 -10.89
C GLN A 138 -16.88 7.92 -11.57
N ARG A 139 -15.62 8.31 -11.87
CA ARG A 139 -14.63 7.36 -12.41
C ARG A 139 -14.32 6.27 -11.41
N ALA A 140 -14.09 6.60 -10.15
CA ALA A 140 -13.80 5.65 -9.10
C ALA A 140 -14.99 4.71 -8.80
N GLU A 141 -16.25 5.20 -8.85
CA GLU A 141 -17.45 4.36 -8.77
C GLU A 141 -17.50 3.32 -9.91
N ALA A 142 -17.14 3.72 -11.14
CA ALA A 142 -17.05 2.79 -12.27
C ALA A 142 -15.92 1.76 -12.10
N MET A 143 -14.76 2.19 -11.57
CA MET A 143 -13.64 1.29 -11.22
C MET A 143 -14.04 0.29 -10.14
N ALA A 144 -14.74 0.73 -9.08
CA ALA A 144 -15.28 -0.14 -8.04
C ALA A 144 -16.24 -1.19 -8.61
N GLY A 145 -17.06 -0.80 -9.60
CA GLY A 145 -17.94 -1.70 -10.35
C GLY A 145 -17.20 -2.79 -11.13
N LEU A 146 -15.94 -2.56 -11.51
CA LEU A 146 -15.03 -3.56 -12.11
C LEU A 146 -14.27 -4.39 -11.07
N GLY A 147 -14.38 -4.07 -9.77
CA GLY A 147 -13.72 -4.80 -8.70
C GLY A 147 -12.37 -4.21 -8.26
N PHE A 148 -11.98 -3.02 -8.76
CA PHE A 148 -10.80 -2.32 -8.24
C PHE A 148 -11.06 -1.81 -6.83
N THR A 149 -9.99 -1.74 -6.02
CA THR A 149 -10.01 -1.25 -4.64
C THR A 149 -9.09 -0.04 -4.44
N MET A 150 -8.21 0.23 -5.40
CA MET A 150 -7.19 1.26 -5.30
C MET A 150 -6.97 1.94 -6.66
N ASN A 151 -6.85 3.27 -6.65
CA ASN A 151 -6.40 4.06 -7.80
C ASN A 151 -5.01 4.62 -7.53
N LEU A 152 -4.03 4.32 -8.38
CA LEU A 152 -2.68 4.88 -8.32
C LEU A 152 -2.68 6.34 -8.85
N ALA A 153 -3.54 7.15 -8.27
CA ALA A 153 -3.77 8.58 -8.49
C ALA A 153 -4.31 9.22 -7.21
N PRO A 154 -4.10 10.53 -7.02
CA PRO A 154 -3.63 11.57 -7.94
C PRO A 154 -2.10 11.67 -8.04
N VAL A 155 -1.61 12.20 -9.18
CA VAL A 155 -0.27 12.75 -9.29
C VAL A 155 -0.24 14.11 -8.61
N VAL A 156 0.63 14.26 -7.60
CA VAL A 156 0.79 15.51 -6.83
C VAL A 156 2.18 16.14 -7.02
N ASP A 157 2.86 15.72 -8.08
CA ASP A 157 4.13 16.32 -8.51
C ASP A 157 3.92 17.75 -8.97
N VAL A 158 4.78 18.67 -8.50
CA VAL A 158 4.76 20.07 -8.87
C VAL A 158 5.67 20.30 -10.08
N GLY A 159 5.13 20.84 -11.17
CA GLY A 159 5.90 21.08 -12.40
C GLY A 159 5.69 20.00 -13.45
N ALA A 160 6.33 20.16 -14.61
CA ALA A 160 6.10 19.38 -15.82
C ALA A 160 7.42 18.81 -16.39
N GLY A 161 8.30 18.35 -15.51
CA GLY A 161 9.57 17.72 -15.89
C GLY A 161 9.37 16.40 -16.67
N PRO A 162 10.50 15.80 -17.12
CA PRO A 162 10.48 14.54 -17.86
C PRO A 162 9.67 13.44 -17.12
N GLY A 163 8.88 12.66 -17.86
CA GLY A 163 8.01 11.62 -17.31
C GLY A 163 6.71 12.13 -16.64
N ILE A 164 6.61 13.41 -16.28
CA ILE A 164 5.44 14.03 -15.64
C ILE A 164 4.60 14.83 -16.64
N GLY A 165 5.12 15.91 -17.21
CA GLY A 165 4.41 16.67 -18.24
C GLY A 165 2.99 17.09 -17.84
N SER A 166 1.99 16.69 -18.65
CA SER A 166 0.57 16.98 -18.40
C SER A 166 -0.10 16.15 -17.29
N ARG A 167 0.62 15.20 -16.69
CA ARG A 167 0.17 14.45 -15.50
C ARG A 167 0.16 15.33 -14.25
N SER A 168 0.92 16.44 -14.21
CA SER A 168 0.87 17.44 -13.14
C SER A 168 -0.25 18.45 -13.37
N PHE A 169 -0.95 18.85 -12.32
CA PHE A 169 -1.97 19.91 -12.36
C PHE A 169 -1.36 21.29 -12.66
N SER A 170 -0.20 21.61 -12.07
CA SER A 170 0.38 22.96 -12.16
C SER A 170 1.87 22.96 -11.81
N GLU A 171 2.51 24.12 -12.06
CA GLU A 171 3.80 24.49 -11.50
C GLU A 171 3.66 25.23 -10.14
N ASP A 172 2.41 25.59 -9.78
CA ASP A 172 2.09 26.18 -8.48
C ASP A 172 1.71 25.06 -7.49
N PRO A 173 2.48 24.89 -6.39
CA PRO A 173 2.23 23.83 -5.42
C PRO A 173 0.88 23.96 -4.70
N VAL A 174 0.31 25.17 -4.58
CA VAL A 174 -1.00 25.38 -3.97
C VAL A 174 -2.11 24.87 -4.90
N VAL A 175 -1.97 25.06 -6.20
CA VAL A 175 -2.89 24.52 -7.22
C VAL A 175 -2.81 23.01 -7.22
N VAL A 176 -1.60 22.43 -7.22
CA VAL A 176 -1.42 20.95 -7.15
C VAL A 176 -2.05 20.38 -5.88
N ALA A 177 -1.82 21.03 -4.72
CA ALA A 177 -2.43 20.61 -3.45
C ALA A 177 -3.95 20.60 -3.52
N ALA A 178 -4.55 21.67 -4.06
CA ALA A 178 -6.00 21.82 -4.14
C ALA A 178 -6.65 20.77 -5.06
N PHE A 179 -6.14 20.61 -6.28
CA PHE A 179 -6.69 19.67 -7.25
C PHE A 179 -6.36 18.21 -6.91
N GLY A 180 -5.14 17.93 -6.43
CA GLY A 180 -4.77 16.60 -5.93
C GLY A 180 -5.67 16.15 -4.79
N SER A 181 -5.93 17.03 -3.80
CA SER A 181 -6.88 16.74 -2.72
C SER A 181 -8.30 16.50 -3.25
N ALA A 182 -8.77 17.28 -4.23
CA ALA A 182 -10.11 17.12 -4.81
C ALA A 182 -10.27 15.75 -5.48
N VAL A 183 -9.26 15.29 -6.24
CA VAL A 183 -9.25 13.95 -6.84
C VAL A 183 -9.20 12.87 -5.74
N ALA A 184 -8.30 13.00 -4.75
CA ALA A 184 -8.21 12.04 -3.65
C ALA A 184 -9.54 11.91 -2.89
N TYR A 185 -10.20 13.03 -2.56
CA TYR A 185 -11.54 13.00 -1.96
C TYR A 185 -12.58 12.32 -2.86
N GLY A 186 -12.54 12.56 -4.19
CA GLY A 186 -13.47 11.91 -5.13
C GLY A 186 -13.30 10.39 -5.12
N VAL A 187 -12.06 9.90 -5.08
CA VAL A 187 -11.75 8.45 -5.01
C VAL A 187 -12.21 7.86 -3.68
N LEU A 188 -11.95 8.55 -2.55
CA LEU A 188 -12.43 8.15 -1.22
C LEU A 188 -13.96 8.11 -1.12
N ASP A 189 -14.64 9.10 -1.71
CA ASP A 189 -16.12 9.17 -1.73
C ASP A 189 -16.75 7.95 -2.45
N ALA A 190 -16.01 7.29 -3.35
CA ALA A 190 -16.40 6.07 -4.03
C ALA A 190 -15.98 4.77 -3.29
N GLY A 191 -15.31 4.88 -2.15
CA GLY A 191 -14.84 3.75 -1.35
C GLY A 191 -13.54 3.10 -1.82
N LEU A 192 -12.82 3.71 -2.78
CA LEU A 192 -11.49 3.28 -3.20
C LEU A 192 -10.40 4.02 -2.43
N THR A 193 -9.22 3.41 -2.39
CA THR A 193 -8.01 4.05 -1.86
C THR A 193 -7.34 4.88 -2.95
N PRO A 194 -7.21 6.21 -2.81
CA PRO A 194 -6.34 7.01 -3.65
C PRO A 194 -4.88 6.84 -3.23
N VAL A 195 -3.97 6.87 -4.21
CA VAL A 195 -2.52 6.84 -3.97
C VAL A 195 -1.90 8.11 -4.53
N ALA A 196 -1.50 9.01 -3.65
CA ALA A 196 -0.76 10.22 -4.05
C ALA A 196 0.67 9.84 -4.48
N LYS A 197 1.15 10.42 -5.59
CA LYS A 197 2.45 10.08 -6.18
C LYS A 197 3.12 11.26 -6.90
N HIS A 198 4.44 11.26 -7.00
CA HIS A 198 5.48 10.33 -6.55
C HIS A 198 6.32 11.00 -5.46
N PHE A 199 6.19 10.55 -4.22
CA PHE A 199 6.91 11.15 -3.09
C PHE A 199 8.43 11.05 -3.26
N PRO A 200 9.20 12.11 -2.97
CA PRO A 200 8.81 13.40 -2.39
C PRO A 200 8.39 14.45 -3.44
N GLY A 201 8.53 14.20 -4.74
CA GLY A 201 8.12 15.07 -5.84
C GLY A 201 9.00 14.90 -7.08
N HIS A 202 8.40 14.40 -8.17
CA HIS A 202 9.08 14.10 -9.44
C HIS A 202 9.00 15.25 -10.45
N GLY A 203 8.07 16.19 -10.26
CA GLY A 203 7.69 17.15 -11.31
C GLY A 203 8.79 18.14 -11.74
N ARG A 204 9.86 18.28 -10.94
CA ARG A 204 11.03 19.11 -11.24
C ARG A 204 12.32 18.31 -11.38
N ALA A 205 12.23 16.98 -11.48
CA ALA A 205 13.39 16.12 -11.62
C ALA A 205 14.02 16.19 -13.02
N SER A 206 15.30 15.77 -13.12
CA SER A 206 16.13 15.93 -14.31
C SER A 206 15.81 14.97 -15.46
N ALA A 207 15.17 13.82 -15.17
CA ALA A 207 14.96 12.72 -16.11
C ALA A 207 13.66 11.97 -15.83
N ASP A 208 13.32 10.97 -16.66
CA ASP A 208 12.24 10.02 -16.45
C ASP A 208 12.76 8.81 -15.66
N SER A 209 12.08 8.45 -14.57
CA SER A 209 12.44 7.32 -13.71
C SER A 209 12.28 5.95 -14.39
N HIS A 210 11.57 5.87 -15.51
CA HIS A 210 11.52 4.66 -16.33
C HIS A 210 12.85 4.36 -17.03
N GLU A 211 13.69 5.37 -17.25
CA GLU A 211 14.94 5.25 -18.02
C GLU A 211 16.17 5.25 -17.11
N GLU A 212 16.25 6.19 -16.17
CA GLU A 212 17.40 6.37 -15.29
C GLU A 212 16.97 6.94 -13.93
N LEU A 213 17.88 6.99 -12.94
CA LEU A 213 17.60 7.59 -11.64
C LEU A 213 17.58 9.13 -11.76
N PRO A 214 16.40 9.78 -11.72
CA PRO A 214 16.31 11.24 -11.83
C PRO A 214 16.85 11.93 -10.59
N VAL A 215 17.45 13.11 -10.80
CA VAL A 215 17.90 13.97 -9.72
C VAL A 215 16.92 15.12 -9.56
N THR A 216 16.41 15.33 -8.36
CA THR A 216 15.52 16.45 -8.01
C THR A 216 16.31 17.71 -7.73
N PRO A 217 15.67 18.88 -7.56
CA PRO A 217 16.29 20.01 -6.85
C PRO A 217 16.80 19.58 -5.47
N PRO A 218 17.75 20.33 -4.86
CA PRO A 218 18.21 20.08 -3.49
C PRO A 218 17.05 20.03 -2.49
N PHE A 219 17.22 19.28 -1.40
CA PHE A 219 16.15 19.02 -0.42
C PHE A 219 15.51 20.32 0.12
N GLU A 220 16.29 21.36 0.38
CA GLU A 220 15.81 22.67 0.86
C GLU A 220 14.80 23.29 -0.13
N ASP A 221 15.08 23.23 -1.44
CA ASP A 221 14.19 23.74 -2.49
C ASP A 221 12.95 22.83 -2.66
N LEU A 222 13.14 21.52 -2.51
CA LEU A 222 12.08 20.54 -2.60
C LEU A 222 11.11 20.67 -1.42
N GLU A 223 11.61 20.90 -0.21
CA GLU A 223 10.79 21.13 1.00
C GLU A 223 9.88 22.35 0.84
N ALA A 224 10.40 23.43 0.24
CA ALA A 224 9.67 24.67 0.06
C ALA A 224 8.55 24.59 -1.00
N VAL A 225 8.66 23.68 -1.98
CA VAL A 225 7.78 23.61 -3.14
C VAL A 225 7.09 22.24 -3.25
N ASP A 226 7.87 21.17 -3.44
CA ASP A 226 7.32 19.84 -3.80
C ASP A 226 6.64 19.13 -2.62
N LEU A 227 7.06 19.43 -1.38
CA LEU A 227 6.42 18.87 -0.19
C LEU A 227 5.12 19.59 0.21
N VAL A 228 4.79 20.72 -0.42
CA VAL A 228 3.54 21.44 -0.08
C VAL A 228 2.29 20.61 -0.34
N PRO A 229 2.08 19.96 -1.51
CA PRO A 229 0.86 19.19 -1.77
C PRO A 229 0.63 18.04 -0.78
N TRP A 230 1.68 17.39 -0.31
CA TRP A 230 1.59 16.23 0.58
C TRP A 230 0.93 16.55 1.92
N ARG A 231 1.06 17.79 2.41
CA ARG A 231 0.47 18.26 3.68
C ARG A 231 -1.04 18.42 3.62
N TYR A 232 -1.62 18.39 2.42
CA TYR A 232 -3.05 18.60 2.19
C TYR A 232 -3.78 17.34 1.72
N MET A 233 -3.08 16.21 1.57
CA MET A 233 -3.75 14.97 1.21
C MET A 233 -4.72 14.53 2.30
N PRO A 234 -5.95 14.11 1.94
CA PRO A 234 -6.93 13.69 2.92
C PRO A 234 -6.51 12.39 3.64
N PRO A 235 -6.92 12.22 4.90
CA PRO A 235 -6.76 10.93 5.60
C PRO A 235 -7.36 9.78 4.77
N GLY A 236 -6.68 8.63 4.77
CA GLY A 236 -7.06 7.49 3.93
C GLY A 236 -6.40 7.47 2.55
N THR A 237 -5.65 8.52 2.19
CA THR A 237 -4.79 8.52 1.00
C THR A 237 -3.51 7.72 1.30
N ALA A 238 -3.16 6.74 0.47
CA ALA A 238 -1.86 6.10 0.49
C ALA A 238 -0.81 6.95 -0.23
N VAL A 239 0.47 6.70 0.01
CA VAL A 239 1.59 7.41 -0.62
C VAL A 239 2.43 6.44 -1.43
N MET A 240 2.66 6.75 -2.71
CA MET A 240 3.66 6.05 -3.53
C MET A 240 4.97 6.83 -3.50
N VAL A 241 6.04 6.13 -3.11
CA VAL A 241 7.40 6.69 -3.11
C VAL A 241 8.04 6.43 -4.47
N GLY A 242 8.38 7.51 -5.17
CA GLY A 242 9.06 7.44 -6.47
C GLY A 242 10.52 6.99 -6.37
N HIS A 243 11.14 6.78 -7.52
CA HIS A 243 12.56 6.44 -7.64
C HIS A 243 13.34 7.71 -8.01
N LEU A 244 13.76 8.46 -6.99
CA LEU A 244 14.39 9.78 -7.15
C LEU A 244 15.67 9.87 -6.31
N SER A 245 16.68 10.59 -6.80
CA SER A 245 17.81 11.04 -6.00
C SER A 245 17.57 12.48 -5.57
N VAL A 246 17.60 12.73 -4.25
CA VAL A 246 17.40 14.05 -3.65
C VAL A 246 18.72 14.51 -3.02
N PRO A 247 19.42 15.48 -3.65
CA PRO A 247 20.65 16.04 -3.07
C PRO A 247 20.40 16.65 -1.68
N GLY A 248 21.22 16.28 -0.70
CA GLY A 248 21.06 16.68 0.69
C GLY A 248 20.07 15.84 1.52
N LEU A 249 19.43 14.83 0.92
CA LEU A 249 18.58 13.86 1.63
C LEU A 249 18.99 12.41 1.34
N THR A 250 19.14 12.02 0.07
CA THR A 250 19.44 10.65 -0.33
C THR A 250 20.76 10.48 -1.08
N ASP A 251 21.31 11.55 -1.63
CA ASP A 251 22.66 11.66 -2.22
C ASP A 251 23.03 10.49 -3.17
N GLY A 252 22.17 10.24 -4.16
CA GLY A 252 22.38 9.20 -5.17
C GLY A 252 21.73 7.87 -4.87
N VAL A 253 21.11 7.69 -3.70
CA VAL A 253 20.25 6.56 -3.41
C VAL A 253 18.82 6.89 -3.82
N SER A 254 18.10 5.91 -4.42
CA SER A 254 16.68 6.08 -4.73
C SER A 254 15.86 6.31 -3.45
N THR A 255 14.96 7.30 -3.45
CA THR A 255 14.06 7.62 -2.33
C THR A 255 13.28 6.41 -1.84
N SER A 256 12.82 5.52 -2.74
CA SER A 256 12.11 4.29 -2.40
C SER A 256 12.97 3.26 -1.65
N LEU A 257 14.30 3.40 -1.67
CA LEU A 257 15.27 2.55 -0.99
C LEU A 257 15.95 3.26 0.19
N SER A 258 15.60 4.53 0.45
CA SER A 258 16.25 5.37 1.46
C SER A 258 15.44 5.43 2.76
N HIS A 259 16.05 5.00 3.85
CA HIS A 259 15.48 5.13 5.20
C HIS A 259 15.23 6.60 5.57
N GLU A 260 16.12 7.50 5.17
CA GLU A 260 16.00 8.94 5.42
C GLU A 260 14.79 9.52 4.72
N ALA A 261 14.52 9.11 3.46
CA ALA A 261 13.36 9.60 2.72
C ALA A 261 12.05 9.02 3.27
N VAL A 262 11.95 7.70 3.47
CA VAL A 262 10.69 7.07 3.84
C VAL A 262 10.44 7.15 5.36
N THR A 263 11.36 6.63 6.17
CA THR A 263 11.17 6.63 7.63
C THR A 263 11.51 7.97 8.24
N GLY A 264 12.60 8.62 7.81
CA GLY A 264 13.03 9.92 8.32
C GLY A 264 12.00 11.01 7.97
N LEU A 265 11.94 11.37 6.69
CA LEU A 265 11.12 12.48 6.22
C LEU A 265 9.61 12.16 6.27
N LEU A 266 9.15 11.13 5.52
CA LEU A 266 7.71 10.89 5.38
C LEU A 266 7.06 10.45 6.70
N ARG A 267 7.63 9.45 7.39
CA ARG A 267 7.02 8.91 8.62
C ARG A 267 7.20 9.82 9.82
N ARG A 268 8.45 10.23 10.13
CA ARG A 268 8.76 10.93 11.40
C ARG A 268 8.54 12.44 11.32
N GLU A 269 9.07 13.09 10.28
CA GLU A 269 9.01 14.56 10.20
C GLU A 269 7.64 15.03 9.71
N MET A 270 7.07 14.37 8.68
CA MET A 270 5.74 14.72 8.17
C MET A 270 4.59 14.04 8.93
N GLY A 271 4.88 13.03 9.78
CA GLY A 271 3.89 12.35 10.61
C GLY A 271 2.94 11.42 9.85
N PHE A 272 3.36 10.89 8.68
CA PHE A 272 2.51 10.01 7.90
C PHE A 272 2.52 8.57 8.46
N ASP A 273 1.36 8.08 8.88
CA ASP A 273 1.17 6.75 9.46
C ASP A 273 0.40 5.77 8.55
N GLY A 274 -0.11 6.23 7.40
CA GLY A 274 -0.85 5.44 6.42
C GLY A 274 0.02 4.47 5.61
N LEU A 275 -0.60 3.82 4.63
CA LEU A 275 0.05 2.87 3.71
C LEU A 275 1.06 3.58 2.80
N VAL A 276 2.29 3.08 2.75
CA VAL A 276 3.34 3.51 1.82
C VAL A 276 3.60 2.40 0.81
N ILE A 277 3.55 2.75 -0.48
CA ILE A 277 3.74 1.84 -1.60
C ILE A 277 5.02 2.25 -2.35
N SER A 278 5.81 1.29 -2.84
CA SER A 278 6.88 1.61 -3.79
C SER A 278 6.29 1.95 -5.16
N ASP A 279 6.98 2.76 -5.95
CA ASP A 279 6.85 2.68 -7.40
C ASP A 279 7.38 1.31 -7.89
N ASP A 280 7.18 0.96 -9.17
CA ASP A 280 7.56 -0.36 -9.66
C ASP A 280 9.08 -0.55 -9.60
N LEU A 281 9.52 -1.49 -8.76
CA LEU A 281 10.94 -1.83 -8.55
C LEU A 281 11.61 -2.38 -9.82
N ALA A 282 10.84 -2.71 -10.87
CA ALA A 282 11.36 -3.10 -12.17
C ALA A 282 11.78 -1.91 -13.06
N MET A 283 11.48 -0.66 -12.66
CA MET A 283 11.84 0.53 -13.44
C MET A 283 13.35 0.75 -13.52
N GLY A 284 13.81 1.38 -14.63
CA GLY A 284 15.22 1.59 -14.92
C GLY A 284 16.00 2.34 -13.84
N ALA A 285 15.34 3.26 -13.11
CA ALA A 285 15.92 3.99 -12.00
C ALA A 285 16.44 3.09 -10.85
N VAL A 286 15.88 1.89 -10.69
CA VAL A 286 16.28 0.89 -9.69
C VAL A 286 16.98 -0.27 -10.38
N ALA A 287 16.37 -0.89 -11.39
CA ALA A 287 16.86 -2.08 -12.07
C ALA A 287 18.20 -1.85 -12.82
N GLY A 288 18.55 -0.61 -13.15
CA GLY A 288 19.84 -0.26 -13.76
C GLY A 288 21.06 -0.47 -12.85
N GLY A 289 20.87 -0.63 -11.55
CA GLY A 289 21.95 -0.80 -10.56
C GLY A 289 21.78 -1.97 -9.60
N MET A 290 20.60 -2.62 -9.56
CA MET A 290 20.26 -3.63 -8.57
C MET A 290 19.16 -4.56 -9.10
N ASP A 291 19.15 -5.83 -8.67
CA ASP A 291 18.03 -6.72 -8.98
C ASP A 291 16.79 -6.43 -8.11
N ILE A 292 15.61 -6.79 -8.62
CA ILE A 292 14.34 -6.51 -7.94
C ILE A 292 14.26 -7.17 -6.55
N PRO A 293 14.70 -8.43 -6.33
CA PRO A 293 14.72 -9.03 -5.01
C PRO A 293 15.51 -8.23 -3.97
N GLN A 294 16.70 -7.74 -4.32
CA GLN A 294 17.52 -6.92 -3.43
C GLN A 294 16.86 -5.55 -3.17
N ALA A 295 16.31 -4.92 -4.21
CA ALA A 295 15.58 -3.67 -4.09
C ALA A 295 14.37 -3.81 -3.14
N ALA A 296 13.65 -4.93 -3.19
CA ALA A 296 12.53 -5.23 -2.30
C ALA A 296 12.94 -5.26 -0.82
N VAL A 297 14.07 -5.90 -0.50
CA VAL A 297 14.62 -5.91 0.87
C VAL A 297 14.94 -4.49 1.33
N LEU A 298 15.62 -3.69 0.50
CA LEU A 298 15.98 -2.32 0.87
C LEU A 298 14.75 -1.42 1.01
N SER A 299 13.76 -1.57 0.13
CA SER A 299 12.53 -0.79 0.16
C SER A 299 11.72 -1.04 1.45
N LEU A 300 11.56 -2.31 1.86
CA LEU A 300 10.96 -2.64 3.17
C LEU A 300 11.77 -2.07 4.33
N ARG A 301 13.10 -2.16 4.29
CA ARG A 301 13.97 -1.57 5.32
C ARG A 301 13.85 -0.04 5.36
N ALA A 302 13.64 0.60 4.23
CA ALA A 302 13.43 2.04 4.15
C ALA A 302 12.13 2.48 4.84
N GLY A 303 11.12 1.61 4.93
CA GLY A 303 9.83 1.92 5.57
C GLY A 303 8.62 1.82 4.64
N VAL A 304 8.81 1.31 3.41
CA VAL A 304 7.72 1.00 2.47
C VAL A 304 6.97 -0.25 2.96
N ASP A 305 5.65 -0.29 2.78
CA ASP A 305 4.79 -1.36 3.28
C ASP A 305 4.35 -2.34 2.18
N LEU A 306 4.07 -1.84 0.97
CA LEU A 306 3.59 -2.62 -0.16
C LEU A 306 4.48 -2.38 -1.38
N LEU A 307 4.98 -3.44 -1.98
CA LEU A 307 5.96 -3.39 -3.06
C LEU A 307 5.31 -3.72 -4.41
N ILE A 308 5.44 -2.84 -5.39
CA ILE A 308 5.18 -3.17 -6.79
C ILE A 308 6.46 -3.83 -7.34
N VAL A 309 6.36 -5.08 -7.81
CA VAL A 309 7.54 -5.94 -8.06
C VAL A 309 7.69 -6.40 -9.50
N GLY A 310 7.14 -5.64 -10.46
CA GLY A 310 7.16 -6.00 -11.88
C GLY A 310 6.28 -7.21 -12.20
N PRO A 311 6.59 -7.98 -13.27
CA PRO A 311 5.76 -9.08 -13.71
C PRO A 311 5.58 -10.20 -12.69
N SER A 312 4.46 -10.93 -12.79
CA SER A 312 4.07 -12.00 -11.85
C SER A 312 5.08 -13.15 -11.72
N ASP A 313 5.81 -13.46 -12.79
CA ASP A 313 6.84 -14.50 -12.81
C ASP A 313 8.05 -14.19 -11.89
N GLY A 314 8.29 -12.91 -11.58
CA GLY A 314 9.31 -12.46 -10.64
C GLY A 314 8.96 -12.64 -9.15
N VAL A 315 7.67 -12.78 -8.81
CA VAL A 315 7.17 -12.79 -7.41
C VAL A 315 7.88 -13.86 -6.55
N ALA A 316 8.06 -15.06 -7.09
CA ALA A 316 8.69 -16.16 -6.34
C ALA A 316 10.15 -15.85 -5.94
N GLY A 317 10.91 -15.19 -6.81
CA GLY A 317 12.28 -14.76 -6.53
C GLY A 317 12.34 -13.68 -5.46
N VAL A 318 11.43 -12.70 -5.53
CA VAL A 318 11.32 -11.65 -4.51
C VAL A 318 10.92 -12.23 -3.16
N ALA A 319 9.90 -13.08 -3.12
CA ALA A 319 9.44 -13.73 -1.88
C ALA A 319 10.55 -14.57 -1.24
N TRP A 320 11.31 -15.33 -2.04
CA TRP A 320 12.44 -16.11 -1.57
C TRP A 320 13.52 -15.22 -0.93
N GLU A 321 13.91 -14.13 -1.60
CA GLU A 321 14.93 -13.20 -1.06
C GLU A 321 14.47 -12.52 0.23
N LEU A 322 13.18 -12.15 0.34
CA LEU A 322 12.63 -11.59 1.58
C LEU A 322 12.69 -12.61 2.74
N VAL A 323 12.37 -13.89 2.46
CA VAL A 323 12.51 -14.96 3.46
C VAL A 323 13.98 -15.11 3.89
N MET A 324 14.92 -15.18 2.95
CA MET A 324 16.34 -15.28 3.24
C MET A 324 16.85 -14.06 4.04
N ALA A 325 16.38 -12.86 3.69
CA ALA A 325 16.76 -11.63 4.41
C ALA A 325 16.21 -11.59 5.86
N LEU A 326 15.07 -12.23 6.11
CA LEU A 326 14.53 -12.42 7.47
C LEU A 326 15.36 -13.44 8.26
N GLU A 327 15.75 -14.56 7.63
CA GLU A 327 16.52 -15.63 8.28
C GLU A 327 17.95 -15.20 8.62
N ASP A 328 18.61 -14.41 7.77
CA ASP A 328 19.97 -13.92 7.96
C ASP A 328 20.06 -12.58 8.70
N GLY A 329 18.91 -11.98 9.06
CA GLY A 329 18.83 -10.74 9.85
C GLY A 329 19.07 -9.45 9.06
N ARG A 330 19.15 -9.50 7.72
CA ARG A 330 19.19 -8.30 6.87
C ARG A 330 17.86 -7.53 6.90
N LEU A 331 16.74 -8.22 7.16
CA LEU A 331 15.42 -7.64 7.34
C LEU A 331 14.85 -8.03 8.71
N SER A 332 14.29 -7.07 9.45
CA SER A 332 13.74 -7.37 10.78
C SER A 332 12.31 -7.93 10.68
N PRO A 333 11.97 -9.00 11.44
CA PRO A 333 10.60 -9.51 11.49
C PRO A 333 9.57 -8.45 11.92
N GLY A 334 9.96 -7.57 12.84
CA GLY A 334 9.10 -6.46 13.29
C GLY A 334 8.72 -5.52 12.15
N ARG A 335 9.69 -5.17 11.26
CA ARG A 335 9.42 -4.30 10.12
C ARG A 335 8.44 -4.93 9.11
N VAL A 336 8.59 -6.24 8.85
CA VAL A 336 7.65 -6.96 7.97
C VAL A 336 6.26 -7.03 8.62
N ASN A 337 6.17 -7.30 9.91
CA ASN A 337 4.88 -7.35 10.62
C ASN A 337 4.16 -6.00 10.57
N GLU A 338 4.88 -4.87 10.76
CA GLU A 338 4.30 -3.53 10.62
C GLU A 338 3.78 -3.26 9.20
N ALA A 339 4.51 -3.70 8.16
CA ALA A 339 4.07 -3.58 6.78
C ALA A 339 2.80 -4.38 6.54
N VAL A 340 2.80 -5.65 6.93
CA VAL A 340 1.64 -6.55 6.81
C VAL A 340 0.43 -5.99 7.54
N GLU A 341 0.60 -5.45 8.75
CA GLU A 341 -0.48 -4.83 9.53
C GLU A 341 -1.15 -3.70 8.76
N ARG A 342 -0.36 -2.76 8.16
CA ARG A 342 -0.90 -1.66 7.38
C ARG A 342 -1.58 -2.14 6.09
N VAL A 343 -0.99 -3.12 5.40
CA VAL A 343 -1.59 -3.70 4.19
C VAL A 343 -2.91 -4.39 4.49
N LEU A 344 -2.99 -5.21 5.56
CA LEU A 344 -4.22 -5.89 5.96
C LEU A 344 -5.28 -4.89 6.43
N ALA A 345 -4.89 -3.87 7.21
CA ALA A 345 -5.79 -2.80 7.63
C ALA A 345 -6.38 -2.05 6.43
N GLN A 346 -5.55 -1.74 5.42
CA GLN A 346 -6.01 -1.10 4.18
C GLN A 346 -7.01 -1.96 3.39
N ARG A 347 -6.85 -3.28 3.45
CA ARG A 347 -7.74 -4.27 2.82
C ARG A 347 -9.01 -4.54 3.64
N GLY A 348 -9.11 -4.02 4.87
CA GLY A 348 -10.18 -4.34 5.82
C GLY A 348 -10.16 -5.79 6.29
N VAL A 349 -8.98 -6.40 6.34
CA VAL A 349 -8.79 -7.82 6.69
C VAL A 349 -8.32 -7.95 8.13
N ASP A 350 -9.04 -8.74 8.94
CA ASP A 350 -8.61 -9.10 10.29
C ASP A 350 -7.54 -10.21 10.24
N PRO A 351 -6.30 -9.95 10.68
CA PRO A 351 -5.24 -10.97 10.68
C PRO A 351 -5.53 -12.17 11.57
N CYS A 352 -6.43 -12.03 12.56
CA CYS A 352 -6.83 -13.11 13.44
C CYS A 352 -8.03 -13.93 12.89
N GLY A 353 -8.58 -13.55 11.75
CA GLY A 353 -9.68 -14.24 11.08
C GLY A 353 -9.28 -15.49 10.30
N PHE A 354 -7.98 -15.86 10.29
CA PHE A 354 -7.46 -17.01 9.55
C PHE A 354 -6.91 -18.08 10.49
N GLU A 355 -7.20 -19.33 10.16
CA GLU A 355 -6.54 -20.51 10.75
C GLU A 355 -5.40 -20.92 9.81
N TRP A 356 -4.16 -20.84 10.28
CA TRP A 356 -2.98 -21.27 9.54
C TRP A 356 -2.63 -22.70 9.94
N GLU A 357 -2.64 -23.62 8.96
CA GLU A 357 -2.21 -25.02 9.16
C GLU A 357 -0.68 -25.17 9.17
#